data_931e8d2f9a018ece49a407d680c5d102
#
_entry.id   931e8d2f9a018ece49a407d680c5d102
#
_cell.length_a   1.000
_cell.length_b   1.000
_cell.length_c   1.000
_cell.angle_alpha   90.00
_cell.angle_beta   90.00
_cell.angle_gamma   90.00
#
_symmetry.space_group_name_H-M   'P 1'
#
loop_
_entity.id
_entity.type
_entity.pdbx_description
1 polymer ?
#
loop_
_entity_poly.entity_id
_entity_poly.type
_entity_poly.pdbx_seq_one_letter_code
_entity_poly.pdbx_strand_id
1 'polypeptide(L)'
;MKLHISESVNLMNDDVYDNIALLGYACTLAYNDLHHIHLCAVGDKFQEIHQDAEVYYDKVSELNDFCLELAKEGGLELYNETNAYDVIKDAGNDWAVEESKSYNFKQAYTAMSNILSDLCQFITLIEDMDGVTSDVISVLDDYLRDFTKAVNYFIANKLNTEDDILTGEVESYKRGHIHESHKVHKNRLFVKQIHKPNTKYCSHKNMKG
;
A
#
# COMPACT_ATOMS: atom_id res chain seq x y z
N MET A 1 -14.02 34.12 34.08
CA MET A 1 -14.59 32.82 33.71
C MET A 1 -13.62 32.18 32.72
N LYS A 2 -12.73 31.28 33.17
CA LYS A 2 -11.80 30.56 32.27
C LYS A 2 -12.52 29.30 31.85
N LEU A 3 -12.87 29.21 30.57
CA LEU A 3 -13.28 27.94 29.96
C LEU A 3 -12.08 27.01 29.96
N HIS A 4 -12.08 26.02 30.84
CA HIS A 4 -11.26 24.85 30.68
C HIS A 4 -11.95 23.98 29.62
N ILE A 5 -11.53 24.12 28.38
CA ILE A 5 -11.77 23.12 27.35
C ILE A 5 -10.73 22.03 27.64
N SER A 6 -11.15 21.01 28.35
CA SER A 6 -10.44 19.75 28.41
C SER A 6 -10.74 19.03 27.08
N GLU A 7 -10.07 19.41 26.03
CA GLU A 7 -9.96 18.53 24.87
C GLU A 7 -9.11 17.34 25.29
N SER A 8 -9.77 16.25 25.65
CA SER A 8 -9.14 14.94 25.54
C SER A 8 -9.01 14.68 24.05
N VAL A 9 -7.94 15.16 23.44
CA VAL A 9 -7.52 14.69 22.13
C VAL A 9 -7.32 13.19 22.33
N ASN A 10 -8.13 12.39 21.69
CA ASN A 10 -8.00 10.94 21.65
C ASN A 10 -6.76 10.64 20.79
N LEU A 11 -5.59 10.76 21.40
CA LEU A 11 -4.34 10.42 20.73
C LEU A 11 -4.29 8.89 20.60
N MET A 12 -4.03 8.43 19.41
CA MET A 12 -3.69 7.03 19.16
C MET A 12 -2.44 6.68 19.96
N ASN A 13 -2.24 5.40 20.26
CA ASN A 13 -1.03 4.98 20.94
C ASN A 13 0.18 4.99 19.99
N ASP A 14 1.39 4.98 20.57
CA ASP A 14 2.66 5.06 19.82
C ASP A 14 2.79 3.92 18.79
N ASP A 15 2.34 2.70 19.14
CA ASP A 15 2.40 1.54 18.24
C ASP A 15 1.55 1.76 16.96
N VAL A 16 0.42 2.46 17.05
CA VAL A 16 -0.42 2.80 15.90
C VAL A 16 0.29 3.81 14.99
N TYR A 17 0.84 4.87 15.56
CA TYR A 17 1.58 5.86 14.77
C TYR A 17 2.81 5.26 14.09
N ASP A 18 3.54 4.36 14.77
CA ASP A 18 4.68 3.65 14.20
C ASP A 18 4.26 2.81 12.98
N ASN A 19 3.13 2.10 13.04
CA ASN A 19 2.63 1.30 11.92
C ASN A 19 2.07 2.16 10.78
N ILE A 20 1.46 3.30 11.08
CA ILE A 20 1.04 4.27 10.07
C ILE A 20 2.27 4.84 9.34
N ALA A 21 3.35 5.16 10.06
CA ALA A 21 4.60 5.58 9.42
C ALA A 21 5.18 4.48 8.51
N LEU A 22 5.15 3.22 8.96
CA LEU A 22 5.59 2.08 8.15
C LEU A 22 4.74 1.92 6.88
N LEU A 23 3.42 2.11 6.95
CA LEU A 23 2.58 2.15 5.75
C LEU A 23 3.00 3.29 4.81
N GLY A 24 3.30 4.48 5.34
CA GLY A 24 3.83 5.59 4.55
C GLY A 24 5.12 5.20 3.81
N TYR A 25 6.09 4.57 4.49
CA TYR A 25 7.31 4.09 3.83
C TYR A 25 7.04 2.97 2.80
N ALA A 26 6.09 2.08 3.06
CA ALA A 26 5.66 1.10 2.08
C ALA A 26 5.03 1.77 0.84
N CYS A 27 4.26 2.84 1.03
CA CYS A 27 3.74 3.66 -0.07
C CYS A 27 4.86 4.32 -0.88
N THR A 28 5.94 4.79 -0.24
CA THR A 28 7.12 5.32 -0.97
C THR A 28 7.70 4.26 -1.91
N LEU A 29 7.86 3.03 -1.45
CA LEU A 29 8.36 1.93 -2.28
C LEU A 29 7.37 1.56 -3.39
N ALA A 30 6.08 1.48 -3.07
CA ALA A 30 5.02 1.21 -4.02
C ALA A 30 4.94 2.29 -5.12
N TYR A 31 5.06 3.56 -4.75
CA TYR A 31 5.14 4.67 -5.69
C TYR A 31 6.31 4.48 -6.68
N ASN A 32 7.50 4.20 -6.17
CA ASN A 32 8.69 4.01 -7.00
C ASN A 32 8.52 2.84 -7.98
N ASP A 33 7.98 1.72 -7.53
CA ASP A 33 7.73 0.55 -8.36
C ASP A 33 6.66 0.82 -9.44
N LEU A 34 5.54 1.47 -9.09
CA LEU A 34 4.48 1.85 -10.03
C LEU A 34 4.99 2.87 -11.05
N HIS A 35 5.77 3.87 -10.60
CA HIS A 35 6.40 4.85 -11.50
C HIS A 35 7.43 4.19 -12.41
N HIS A 36 8.16 3.18 -11.93
CA HIS A 36 9.05 2.39 -12.78
C HIS A 36 8.28 1.61 -13.85
N ILE A 37 7.14 0.99 -13.52
CA ILE A 37 6.25 0.33 -14.49
C ILE A 37 5.77 1.35 -15.53
N HIS A 38 5.32 2.54 -15.09
CA HIS A 38 4.88 3.63 -15.96
C HIS A 38 5.96 4.02 -16.99
N LEU A 39 7.22 4.15 -16.56
CA LEU A 39 8.32 4.56 -17.44
C LEU A 39 8.83 3.43 -18.35
N CYS A 40 8.73 2.18 -17.91
CA CYS A 40 9.32 1.02 -18.56
C CYS A 40 8.30 0.15 -19.31
N ALA A 41 7.05 0.59 -19.44
CA ALA A 41 6.03 -0.08 -20.24
C ALA A 41 6.44 -0.16 -21.71
N VAL A 42 6.15 -1.31 -22.37
CA VAL A 42 6.48 -1.54 -23.79
C VAL A 42 5.36 -2.29 -24.50
N GLY A 43 5.39 -2.26 -25.84
CA GLY A 43 4.45 -2.96 -26.70
C GLY A 43 3.31 -2.08 -27.18
N ASP A 44 2.34 -2.70 -27.89
CA ASP A 44 1.19 -2.03 -28.52
C ASP A 44 0.19 -1.44 -27.48
N LYS A 45 0.21 -1.95 -26.27
CA LYS A 45 -0.60 -1.46 -25.14
C LYS A 45 0.17 -0.47 -24.23
N PHE A 46 1.31 0.02 -24.66
CA PHE A 46 2.14 0.96 -23.87
C PHE A 46 1.34 2.11 -23.28
N GLN A 47 0.52 2.81 -24.08
CA GLN A 47 -0.22 3.98 -23.62
C GLN A 47 -1.23 3.65 -22.52
N GLU A 48 -1.87 2.48 -22.63
CA GLU A 48 -2.84 2.01 -21.64
C GLU A 48 -2.16 1.71 -20.29
N ILE A 49 -1.04 0.98 -20.33
CA ILE A 49 -0.25 0.65 -19.13
C ILE A 49 0.26 1.94 -18.47
N HIS A 50 0.79 2.85 -19.29
CA HIS A 50 1.33 4.14 -18.85
C HIS A 50 0.28 4.95 -18.07
N GLN A 51 -0.93 5.11 -18.64
CA GLN A 51 -2.02 5.84 -18.03
C GLN A 51 -2.55 5.18 -16.75
N ASP A 52 -2.71 3.86 -16.75
CA ASP A 52 -3.23 3.16 -15.58
C ASP A 52 -2.21 3.16 -14.42
N ALA A 53 -0.91 2.99 -14.70
CA ALA A 53 0.14 3.09 -13.69
C ALA A 53 0.19 4.49 -13.07
N GLU A 54 -0.02 5.56 -13.87
CA GLU A 54 -0.09 6.94 -13.39
C GLU A 54 -1.21 7.13 -12.37
N VAL A 55 -2.40 6.64 -12.66
CA VAL A 55 -3.54 6.70 -11.73
C VAL A 55 -3.22 6.03 -10.39
N TYR A 56 -2.51 4.90 -10.41
CA TYR A 56 -2.19 4.17 -9.20
C TYR A 56 -1.06 4.81 -8.40
N TYR A 57 0.01 5.28 -9.04
CA TYR A 57 1.09 5.92 -8.27
C TYR A 57 0.66 7.28 -7.68
N ASP A 58 -0.19 8.04 -8.36
CA ASP A 58 -0.76 9.27 -7.79
C ASP A 58 -1.57 8.97 -6.53
N LYS A 59 -2.42 7.95 -6.58
CA LYS A 59 -3.22 7.53 -5.43
C LYS A 59 -2.37 7.03 -4.25
N VAL A 60 -1.30 6.30 -4.55
CA VAL A 60 -0.34 5.83 -3.55
C VAL A 60 0.43 7.00 -2.94
N SER A 61 0.75 8.03 -3.72
CA SER A 61 1.38 9.26 -3.23
C SER A 61 0.48 10.01 -2.25
N GLU A 62 -0.83 10.10 -2.52
CA GLU A 62 -1.80 10.71 -1.60
C GLU A 62 -1.87 9.94 -0.27
N LEU A 63 -1.88 8.60 -0.31
CA LEU A 63 -1.85 7.78 0.91
C LEU A 63 -0.53 7.92 1.66
N ASN A 64 0.60 8.03 0.95
CA ASN A 64 1.90 8.29 1.55
C ASN A 64 1.89 9.57 2.38
N ASP A 65 1.47 10.68 1.77
CA ASP A 65 1.38 11.98 2.43
C ASP A 65 0.49 11.91 3.68
N PHE A 66 -0.70 11.34 3.56
CA PHE A 66 -1.62 11.15 4.69
C PHE A 66 -0.95 10.39 5.85
N CYS A 67 -0.29 9.27 5.57
CA CYS A 67 0.34 8.46 6.60
C CYS A 67 1.51 9.16 7.29
N LEU A 68 2.38 9.81 6.52
CA LEU A 68 3.56 10.48 7.09
C LEU A 68 3.18 11.76 7.85
N GLU A 69 2.21 12.55 7.37
CA GLU A 69 1.68 13.70 8.09
C GLU A 69 1.04 13.28 9.41
N LEU A 70 0.20 12.26 9.41
CA LEU A 70 -0.45 11.74 10.62
C LEU A 70 0.57 11.20 11.63
N ALA A 71 1.58 10.46 11.18
CA ALA A 71 2.67 9.99 12.04
C ALA A 71 3.45 11.17 12.64
N LYS A 72 3.66 12.25 11.87
CA LYS A 72 4.29 13.47 12.32
C LYS A 72 3.46 14.21 13.38
N GLU A 73 2.15 14.26 13.20
CA GLU A 73 1.20 14.81 14.19
C GLU A 73 1.25 14.02 15.49
N GLY A 74 1.45 12.69 15.43
CA GLY A 74 1.69 11.82 16.56
C GLY A 74 3.04 12.05 17.27
N GLY A 75 3.88 12.95 16.76
CA GLY A 75 5.16 13.32 17.36
C GLY A 75 6.34 12.46 16.91
N LEU A 76 6.19 11.62 15.89
CA LEU A 76 7.28 10.80 15.39
C LEU A 76 8.34 11.64 14.64
N GLU A 77 9.60 11.27 14.82
CA GLU A 77 10.69 11.75 13.94
C GLU A 77 10.76 10.83 12.72
N LEU A 78 10.38 11.37 11.56
CA LEU A 78 10.39 10.62 10.31
C LEU A 78 11.78 10.54 9.71
N TYR A 79 12.10 9.41 9.11
CA TYR A 79 13.28 9.23 8.29
C TYR A 79 13.08 9.85 6.92
N ASN A 80 14.19 10.15 6.23
CA ASN A 80 14.13 10.52 4.83
C ASN A 80 13.58 9.34 4.01
N GLU A 81 12.66 9.61 3.09
CA GLU A 81 12.03 8.61 2.24
C GLU A 81 13.02 7.79 1.40
N THR A 82 14.22 8.32 1.13
CA THR A 82 15.31 7.54 0.50
C THR A 82 15.73 6.33 1.31
N ASN A 83 15.41 6.28 2.59
CA ASN A 83 15.70 5.17 3.49
C ASN A 83 14.51 4.21 3.67
N ALA A 84 13.41 4.41 2.92
CA ALA A 84 12.17 3.65 3.09
C ALA A 84 12.40 2.13 3.03
N TYR A 85 13.25 1.65 2.14
CA TYR A 85 13.57 0.23 2.05
C TYR A 85 14.23 -0.30 3.32
N ASP A 86 15.22 0.41 3.86
CA ASP A 86 15.90 0.00 5.08
C ASP A 86 14.94 0.04 6.28
N VAL A 87 14.07 1.05 6.35
CA VAL A 87 13.05 1.17 7.40
C VAL A 87 12.10 -0.03 7.38
N ILE A 88 11.55 -0.37 6.21
CA ILE A 88 10.64 -1.52 6.06
C ILE A 88 11.35 -2.83 6.39
N LYS A 89 12.56 -3.04 5.91
CA LYS A 89 13.36 -4.23 6.17
C LYS A 89 13.71 -4.38 7.64
N ASP A 90 14.14 -3.32 8.28
CA ASP A 90 14.52 -3.34 9.68
C ASP A 90 13.31 -3.54 10.61
N ALA A 91 12.11 -3.13 10.19
CA ALA A 91 10.86 -3.47 10.86
C ALA A 91 10.48 -4.95 10.71
N GLY A 92 11.28 -5.74 10.00
CA GLY A 92 11.09 -7.18 9.83
C GLY A 92 10.18 -7.54 8.64
N ASN A 93 9.90 -6.58 7.78
CA ASN A 93 9.17 -6.77 6.53
C ASN A 93 10.15 -6.90 5.36
N ASP A 94 9.71 -7.50 4.28
CA ASP A 94 10.48 -7.63 3.04
C ASP A 94 9.67 -7.03 1.90
N TRP A 95 10.29 -6.11 1.18
CA TRP A 95 9.72 -5.50 -0.02
C TRP A 95 10.51 -5.96 -1.24
N ALA A 96 9.87 -6.71 -2.12
CA ALA A 96 10.49 -7.14 -3.37
C ALA A 96 10.48 -6.00 -4.39
N VAL A 97 11.63 -5.35 -4.56
CA VAL A 97 11.80 -4.27 -5.54
C VAL A 97 11.60 -4.80 -6.97
N GLU A 98 10.86 -4.06 -7.79
CA GLU A 98 10.71 -4.37 -9.20
C GLU A 98 11.98 -3.99 -9.98
N GLU A 99 12.68 -5.00 -10.53
CA GLU A 99 13.93 -4.80 -11.26
C GLU A 99 13.80 -5.00 -12.77
N SER A 100 12.59 -5.20 -13.28
CA SER A 100 12.39 -5.43 -14.71
C SER A 100 12.80 -4.21 -15.54
N LYS A 101 13.55 -4.43 -16.62
CA LYS A 101 13.96 -3.35 -17.54
C LYS A 101 12.83 -2.91 -18.47
N SER A 102 11.80 -3.73 -18.59
CA SER A 102 10.62 -3.44 -19.42
C SER A 102 9.45 -4.29 -18.98
N TYR A 103 8.24 -3.76 -19.14
CA TYR A 103 7.00 -4.42 -18.81
C TYR A 103 6.11 -4.52 -20.03
N ASN A 104 5.82 -5.74 -20.50
CA ASN A 104 4.71 -5.97 -21.39
C ASN A 104 3.38 -5.89 -20.61
N PHE A 105 2.27 -5.99 -21.32
CA PHE A 105 0.93 -5.85 -20.73
C PHE A 105 0.72 -6.76 -19.51
N LYS A 106 0.92 -8.07 -19.65
CA LYS A 106 0.70 -9.04 -18.59
C LYS A 106 1.63 -8.81 -17.37
N GLN A 107 2.91 -8.54 -17.63
CA GLN A 107 3.89 -8.25 -16.59
C GLN A 107 3.53 -7.00 -15.80
N ALA A 108 3.15 -5.91 -16.50
CA ALA A 108 2.78 -4.64 -15.89
C ALA A 108 1.57 -4.80 -14.96
N TYR A 109 0.48 -5.35 -15.47
CA TYR A 109 -0.75 -5.50 -14.66
C TYR A 109 -0.60 -6.51 -13.53
N THR A 110 0.20 -7.57 -13.72
CA THR A 110 0.53 -8.48 -12.62
C THR A 110 1.33 -7.77 -11.52
N ALA A 111 2.33 -6.98 -11.90
CA ALA A 111 3.13 -6.23 -10.93
C ALA A 111 2.28 -5.17 -10.19
N MET A 112 1.48 -4.38 -10.90
CA MET A 112 0.54 -3.43 -10.30
C MET A 112 -0.44 -4.11 -9.33
N SER A 113 -0.99 -5.26 -9.72
CA SER A 113 -1.89 -6.03 -8.85
C SER A 113 -1.21 -6.45 -7.56
N ASN A 114 0.03 -6.92 -7.62
CA ASN A 114 0.77 -7.37 -6.45
C ASN A 114 1.05 -6.19 -5.50
N ILE A 115 1.55 -5.08 -6.03
CA ILE A 115 1.85 -3.87 -5.25
C ILE A 115 0.60 -3.38 -4.50
N LEU A 116 -0.52 -3.22 -5.21
CA LEU A 116 -1.76 -2.75 -4.59
C LEU A 116 -2.34 -3.75 -3.59
N SER A 117 -2.19 -5.07 -3.84
CA SER A 117 -2.61 -6.11 -2.89
C SER A 117 -1.81 -6.08 -1.60
N ASP A 118 -0.49 -5.82 -1.68
CA ASP A 118 0.37 -5.69 -0.51
C ASP A 118 -0.03 -4.48 0.34
N LEU A 119 -0.33 -3.34 -0.30
CA LEU A 119 -0.86 -2.16 0.41
C LEU A 119 -2.23 -2.44 1.05
N CYS A 120 -3.14 -3.15 0.37
CA CYS A 120 -4.43 -3.56 0.96
C CYS A 120 -4.23 -4.40 2.23
N GLN A 121 -3.29 -5.35 2.22
CA GLN A 121 -2.99 -6.16 3.40
C GLN A 121 -2.45 -5.31 4.54
N PHE A 122 -1.57 -4.35 4.24
CA PHE A 122 -1.02 -3.47 5.28
C PHE A 122 -2.09 -2.55 5.88
N ILE A 123 -2.94 -1.95 5.05
CA ILE A 123 -4.08 -1.13 5.53
C ILE A 123 -4.96 -1.96 6.46
N THR A 124 -5.38 -3.17 6.05
CA THR A 124 -6.21 -4.05 6.87
C THR A 124 -5.57 -4.38 8.23
N LEU A 125 -4.25 -4.58 8.27
CA LEU A 125 -3.54 -4.82 9.53
C LEU A 125 -3.58 -3.62 10.47
N ILE A 126 -3.51 -2.40 9.95
CA ILE A 126 -3.63 -1.18 10.77
C ILE A 126 -5.06 -1.01 11.26
N GLU A 127 -6.07 -1.23 10.43
CA GLU A 127 -7.49 -1.14 10.82
C GLU A 127 -7.85 -2.10 11.94
N ASP A 128 -7.22 -3.27 11.99
CA ASP A 128 -7.41 -4.29 13.02
C ASP A 128 -6.67 -3.98 14.33
N MET A 129 -5.86 -2.90 14.40
CA MET A 129 -5.12 -2.55 15.60
C MET A 129 -6.00 -1.84 16.64
N ASP A 130 -5.82 -2.20 17.90
CA ASP A 130 -6.45 -1.50 19.01
C ASP A 130 -5.94 -0.04 19.12
N GLY A 131 -6.87 0.90 19.18
CA GLY A 131 -6.55 2.32 19.41
C GLY A 131 -6.47 3.17 18.14
N VAL A 132 -6.71 2.61 16.96
CA VAL A 132 -6.92 3.40 15.74
C VAL A 132 -8.23 4.16 15.84
N THR A 133 -8.21 5.45 15.55
CA THR A 133 -9.41 6.29 15.63
C THR A 133 -10.32 6.09 14.42
N SER A 134 -11.63 6.32 14.60
CA SER A 134 -12.64 6.07 13.56
C SER A 134 -12.48 6.96 12.32
N ASP A 135 -11.91 8.13 12.46
CA ASP A 135 -11.61 9.05 11.37
C ASP A 135 -10.44 8.53 10.52
N VAL A 136 -9.39 8.00 11.15
CA VAL A 136 -8.28 7.34 10.45
C VAL A 136 -8.77 6.09 9.72
N ILE A 137 -9.55 5.23 10.40
CA ILE A 137 -10.16 4.05 9.76
C ILE A 137 -10.97 4.47 8.53
N SER A 138 -11.79 5.52 8.62
CA SER A 138 -12.62 5.97 7.50
C SER A 138 -11.80 6.39 6.28
N VAL A 139 -10.64 7.02 6.49
CA VAL A 139 -9.73 7.40 5.40
C VAL A 139 -9.06 6.15 4.81
N LEU A 140 -8.57 5.25 5.65
CA LEU A 140 -7.92 4.00 5.21
C LEU A 140 -8.91 3.10 4.45
N ASP A 141 -10.16 2.96 4.91
CA ASP A 141 -11.24 2.25 4.22
C ASP A 141 -11.47 2.77 2.78
N ASP A 142 -11.37 4.08 2.56
CA ASP A 142 -11.51 4.66 1.22
C ASP A 142 -10.39 4.20 0.28
N TYR A 143 -9.13 4.19 0.74
CA TYR A 143 -8.01 3.67 -0.03
C TYR A 143 -8.10 2.15 -0.22
N LEU A 144 -8.44 1.41 0.84
CA LEU A 144 -8.62 -0.04 0.78
C LEU A 144 -9.68 -0.43 -0.26
N ARG A 145 -10.82 0.27 -0.28
CA ARG A 145 -11.89 0.07 -1.26
C ARG A 145 -11.42 0.34 -2.69
N ASP A 146 -10.70 1.44 -2.90
CA ASP A 146 -10.23 1.84 -4.22
C ASP A 146 -9.17 0.87 -4.76
N PHE A 147 -8.19 0.47 -3.94
CA PHE A 147 -7.17 -0.52 -4.33
C PHE A 147 -7.77 -1.92 -4.52
N THR A 148 -8.68 -2.35 -3.65
CA THR A 148 -9.39 -3.62 -3.80
C THR A 148 -10.19 -3.65 -5.10
N LYS A 149 -10.85 -2.55 -5.47
CA LYS A 149 -11.57 -2.42 -6.74
C LYS A 149 -10.61 -2.44 -7.93
N ALA A 150 -9.45 -1.77 -7.81
CA ALA A 150 -8.42 -1.82 -8.85
C ALA A 150 -7.94 -3.25 -9.10
N VAL A 151 -7.57 -3.97 -8.06
CA VAL A 151 -7.07 -5.36 -8.13
C VAL A 151 -8.14 -6.33 -8.64
N ASN A 152 -9.30 -6.37 -7.97
CA ASN A 152 -10.31 -7.42 -8.18
C ASN A 152 -11.25 -7.16 -9.36
N TYR A 153 -11.28 -5.95 -9.89
CA TYR A 153 -12.15 -5.60 -10.99
C TYR A 153 -11.39 -5.07 -12.21
N PHE A 154 -10.67 -3.95 -12.10
CA PHE A 154 -10.05 -3.33 -13.27
C PHE A 154 -8.88 -4.16 -13.81
N ILE A 155 -7.90 -4.49 -12.97
CA ILE A 155 -6.71 -5.24 -13.37
C ILE A 155 -7.07 -6.69 -13.71
N ALA A 156 -7.91 -7.34 -12.90
CA ALA A 156 -8.35 -8.70 -13.16
C ALA A 156 -9.07 -8.84 -14.51
N ASN A 157 -9.94 -7.90 -14.89
CA ASN A 157 -10.59 -7.92 -16.20
C ASN A 157 -9.60 -7.77 -17.34
N LYS A 158 -8.57 -6.93 -17.19
CA LYS A 158 -7.54 -6.76 -18.24
C LYS A 158 -6.72 -8.03 -18.42
N LEU A 159 -6.30 -8.67 -17.33
CA LEU A 159 -5.54 -9.92 -17.39
C LEU A 159 -6.36 -11.08 -17.97
N ASN A 160 -7.64 -11.19 -17.64
CA ASN A 160 -8.53 -12.22 -18.16
C ASN A 160 -8.79 -12.06 -19.68
N THR A 161 -8.91 -10.82 -20.16
CA THR A 161 -9.17 -10.55 -21.58
C THR A 161 -8.02 -10.97 -22.49
N GLU A 162 -6.77 -10.89 -22.02
CA GLU A 162 -5.62 -11.35 -22.79
C GLU A 162 -5.52 -12.88 -22.87
N ASP A 163 -5.81 -13.59 -21.78
CA ASP A 163 -5.80 -15.05 -21.78
C ASP A 163 -6.88 -15.61 -22.74
N ASP A 164 -8.06 -14.97 -22.84
CA ASP A 164 -9.13 -15.33 -23.78
C ASP A 164 -8.73 -15.14 -25.25
N ILE A 165 -7.96 -14.10 -25.57
CA ILE A 165 -7.47 -13.84 -26.93
C ILE A 165 -6.43 -14.88 -27.36
N LEU A 166 -5.59 -15.34 -26.45
CA LEU A 166 -4.53 -16.31 -26.72
C LEU A 166 -5.05 -17.75 -26.85
N THR A 167 -6.13 -18.11 -26.17
CA THR A 167 -6.67 -19.48 -26.14
C THR A 167 -7.78 -19.73 -27.15
N GLY A 168 -8.39 -18.68 -27.71
CA GLY A 168 -9.48 -18.81 -28.70
C GLY A 168 -10.75 -19.49 -28.15
N GLU A 169 -10.81 -19.74 -26.85
CA GLU A 169 -11.95 -20.38 -26.20
C GLU A 169 -12.71 -19.37 -25.34
N VAL A 170 -13.86 -18.95 -25.85
CA VAL A 170 -14.84 -18.20 -25.05
C VAL A 170 -15.59 -19.18 -24.17
N GLU A 171 -15.04 -19.52 -23.01
CA GLU A 171 -15.82 -20.19 -21.99
C GLU A 171 -16.74 -19.18 -21.29
N SER A 172 -18.03 -19.44 -21.37
CA SER A 172 -19.08 -18.66 -20.73
C SER A 172 -18.86 -18.58 -19.22
N TYR A 173 -18.72 -17.39 -18.72
CA TYR A 173 -18.55 -17.02 -17.32
C TYR A 173 -19.56 -17.73 -16.41
N LYS A 174 -19.14 -18.77 -15.72
CA LYS A 174 -19.85 -19.27 -14.52
C LYS A 174 -19.48 -18.41 -13.32
N ARG A 175 -20.41 -17.56 -12.88
CA ARG A 175 -20.34 -16.89 -11.57
C ARG A 175 -20.22 -17.96 -10.49
N GLY A 176 -19.07 -18.05 -9.85
CA GLY A 176 -18.89 -18.90 -8.68
C GLY A 176 -17.41 -19.17 -8.39
N HIS A 177 -16.98 -18.69 -7.25
CA HIS A 177 -15.73 -18.94 -6.56
C HIS A 177 -14.65 -17.84 -6.62
N ILE A 178 -14.90 -16.82 -5.81
CA ILE A 178 -13.89 -15.87 -5.30
C ILE A 178 -13.09 -16.54 -4.14
N HIS A 179 -12.72 -17.80 -4.24
CA HIS A 179 -12.10 -18.46 -3.08
C HIS A 179 -10.78 -19.21 -3.34
N GLU A 180 -10.20 -19.16 -4.56
CA GLU A 180 -8.97 -19.91 -4.83
C GLU A 180 -7.79 -19.12 -5.41
N SER A 181 -7.91 -17.83 -5.68
CA SER A 181 -6.78 -17.04 -6.19
C SER A 181 -5.74 -16.64 -5.13
N HIS A 182 -5.98 -16.90 -3.86
CA HIS A 182 -5.05 -16.58 -2.77
C HIS A 182 -3.86 -17.55 -2.60
N LYS A 183 -3.70 -18.53 -3.48
CA LYS A 183 -2.63 -19.54 -3.31
C LYS A 183 -1.37 -19.34 -4.15
N VAL A 184 -1.27 -18.32 -5.00
CA VAL A 184 -0.14 -18.23 -5.97
C VAL A 184 0.86 -17.13 -5.68
N HIS A 185 0.63 -16.21 -4.76
CA HIS A 185 1.62 -15.19 -4.45
C HIS A 185 2.21 -15.38 -3.06
N LYS A 186 3.41 -15.92 -3.02
CA LYS A 186 4.30 -15.78 -1.87
C LYS A 186 4.61 -14.29 -1.74
N ASN A 187 4.07 -13.70 -0.68
CA ASN A 187 4.13 -12.33 -0.21
C ASN A 187 5.36 -11.55 -0.67
N ARG A 188 5.14 -10.46 -1.38
CA ARG A 188 6.13 -9.40 -1.60
C ARG A 188 6.42 -8.65 -0.30
N LEU A 189 5.37 -8.39 0.46
CA LEU A 189 5.43 -7.81 1.79
C LEU A 189 5.10 -8.90 2.81
N PHE A 190 6.10 -9.41 3.51
CA PHE A 190 5.89 -10.31 4.62
C PHE A 190 5.73 -9.48 5.89
N VAL A 191 4.51 -9.02 6.16
CA VAL A 191 4.21 -8.36 7.44
C VAL A 191 4.15 -9.46 8.50
N LYS A 192 5.25 -9.69 9.21
CA LYS A 192 5.20 -10.44 10.46
C LYS A 192 4.36 -9.60 11.42
N GLN A 193 3.39 -10.22 12.11
CA GLN A 193 2.70 -9.57 13.22
C GLN A 193 3.74 -8.88 14.10
N ILE A 194 3.75 -7.55 14.05
CA ILE A 194 4.73 -6.74 14.76
C ILE A 194 4.29 -6.71 16.23
N HIS A 195 4.67 -7.74 16.95
CA HIS A 195 4.66 -7.68 18.41
C HIS A 195 5.90 -6.87 18.85
N LYS A 196 5.73 -5.56 18.99
CA LYS A 196 6.66 -4.50 19.35
C LYS A 196 7.60 -4.08 18.22
N PRO A 197 7.37 -2.90 17.63
CA PRO A 197 8.36 -2.25 16.79
C PRO A 197 9.65 -2.07 17.60
N ASN A 198 10.75 -2.37 16.98
CA ASN A 198 12.05 -2.11 17.56
C ASN A 198 12.21 -0.58 17.57
N THR A 199 12.08 0.05 18.73
CA THR A 199 12.02 1.51 18.96
C THR A 199 13.18 2.34 18.38
N LYS A 200 13.96 1.74 17.47
CA LYS A 200 15.05 2.42 16.75
C LYS A 200 14.57 3.31 15.59
N TYR A 201 13.35 3.12 15.08
CA TYR A 201 12.88 3.77 13.84
C TYR A 201 12.09 5.04 14.09
N CYS A 202 11.49 5.15 15.26
CA CYS A 202 10.77 6.33 15.67
C CYS A 202 11.20 6.69 17.09
N SER A 203 11.95 7.74 17.27
CA SER A 203 12.33 8.22 18.60
C SER A 203 11.42 9.37 19.00
N HIS A 204 10.63 9.14 20.04
CA HIS A 204 9.93 10.24 20.71
C HIS A 204 10.97 11.16 21.36
N LYS A 205 11.12 12.38 20.88
CA LYS A 205 11.78 13.42 21.67
C LYS A 205 10.87 13.78 22.83
N ASN A 206 11.25 13.35 24.04
CA ASN A 206 10.72 13.95 25.26
C ASN A 206 11.00 15.45 25.24
N MET A 207 10.04 16.26 24.81
CA MET A 207 10.05 17.68 25.12
C MET A 207 9.78 17.84 26.61
N LYS A 208 10.85 17.75 27.42
CA LYS A 208 10.91 18.33 28.75
C LYS A 208 11.73 19.60 28.64
N GLY A 209 11.03 20.71 28.57
CA GLY A 209 11.55 22.05 28.72
C GLY A 209 10.49 22.93 29.34
#